data_921fe0ab449f43c83308e31e946d5356
#
_entry.id   921fe0ab449f43c83308e31e946d5356
#
_cell.length_a   1.000
_cell.length_b   1.000
_cell.length_c   1.000
_cell.angle_alpha   90.00
_cell.angle_beta   90.00
_cell.angle_gamma   90.00
#
_symmetry.space_group_name_H-M   'P 1'
#
loop_
_entity.id
_entity.type
_entity.pdbx_description
1 polymer ?
#
loop_
_entity_poly.entity_id
_entity_poly.type
_entity_poly.pdbx_seq_one_letter_code
_entity_poly.pdbx_strand_id
1 'polypeptide(L)'
;MKEGADVPLFRNDMQVIVVFPPAGIGDLTKEALIYQGAFRATDSLGLSFCPIFPSSFKDGVETLVQLVKSDVVGRKRLIIAADYEYSAYLRRAAEEGDVVDSDSTKLLVLDGDLTHPDIYTAYVPFYGTMYKAGYVASKMTDVESVKIYIANSKYRYIREGKEGFIDGFNQNKEGYFDVYDFSTINEDDTEGFYKSTLAYIYDAPECSEFYDMVLPLCGETVMGFLRYSREYPGSFYTVGVTADMSAYSSDVPFSCVEHLDRVLVSCITDWSKERLAHHRTFGMDEGWVELVIPESYSSMLQPVADEIHAQAIKLEGRYEK
;
A
#
# COMPACT_ATOMS: atom_id res chain seq x y z
N MET A 1 -38.29 -25.46 16.19
CA MET A 1 -37.33 -24.68 17.00
C MET A 1 -36.15 -24.36 16.08
N LYS A 2 -35.97 -23.11 15.71
CA LYS A 2 -34.79 -22.68 14.93
C LYS A 2 -33.63 -22.62 15.94
N GLU A 3 -32.56 -23.39 15.70
CA GLU A 3 -31.31 -23.25 16.41
C GLU A 3 -30.86 -21.78 16.34
N GLY A 4 -30.66 -21.21 17.52
CA GLY A 4 -30.16 -19.83 17.62
C GLY A 4 -28.76 -19.77 16.99
N ALA A 5 -28.57 -18.83 16.08
CA ALA A 5 -27.23 -18.51 15.61
C ALA A 5 -26.38 -18.17 16.85
N ASP A 6 -25.28 -18.94 17.05
CA ASP A 6 -24.28 -18.64 18.06
C ASP A 6 -23.77 -17.21 17.78
N VAL A 7 -24.21 -16.27 18.58
CA VAL A 7 -23.62 -14.94 18.63
C VAL A 7 -22.19 -15.14 19.16
N PRO A 8 -21.15 -14.81 18.40
CA PRO A 8 -19.78 -14.99 18.88
C PRO A 8 -19.62 -14.25 20.20
N LEU A 9 -19.26 -14.98 21.25
CA LEU A 9 -18.91 -14.39 22.53
C LEU A 9 -17.72 -13.44 22.32
N PHE A 10 -17.91 -12.16 22.61
CA PHE A 10 -16.83 -11.18 22.54
C PHE A 10 -15.63 -11.68 23.35
N ARG A 11 -14.49 -11.89 22.68
CA ARG A 11 -13.22 -12.22 23.31
C ARG A 11 -12.58 -10.94 23.85
N ASN A 12 -12.92 -10.57 25.06
CA ASN A 12 -12.31 -9.40 25.73
C ASN A 12 -10.82 -9.58 26.08
N ASP A 13 -10.29 -10.80 25.93
CA ASP A 13 -8.90 -11.17 26.20
C ASP A 13 -7.97 -10.92 25.01
N MET A 14 -8.50 -10.61 23.80
CA MET A 14 -7.72 -10.36 22.59
C MET A 14 -8.11 -9.00 21.97
N GLN A 15 -7.11 -8.20 21.62
CA GLN A 15 -7.31 -6.87 21.05
C GLN A 15 -6.39 -6.64 19.84
N VAL A 16 -6.95 -6.07 18.79
CA VAL A 16 -6.22 -5.55 17.63
C VAL A 16 -6.21 -4.03 17.72
N ILE A 17 -5.02 -3.44 17.68
CA ILE A 17 -4.79 -2.00 17.68
C ILE A 17 -4.11 -1.65 16.36
N VAL A 18 -4.66 -0.74 15.60
CA VAL A 18 -4.07 -0.28 14.33
C VAL A 18 -3.71 1.19 14.45
N VAL A 19 -2.43 1.50 14.31
CA VAL A 19 -1.93 2.89 14.31
C VAL A 19 -1.74 3.30 12.85
N PHE A 20 -2.57 4.23 12.40
CA PHE A 20 -2.58 4.75 11.05
C PHE A 20 -1.55 5.88 10.85
N PRO A 21 -1.17 6.21 9.61
CA PRO A 21 -0.43 7.44 9.35
C PRO A 21 -1.27 8.69 9.64
N PRO A 22 -0.65 9.86 9.80
CA PRO A 22 -1.34 11.11 10.17
C PRO A 22 -2.40 11.57 9.15
N ALA A 23 -2.29 11.12 7.91
CA ALA A 23 -3.25 11.45 6.84
C ALA A 23 -4.68 11.05 7.17
N GLY A 24 -4.85 10.01 7.99
CA GLY A 24 -6.17 9.45 8.27
C GLY A 24 -6.68 8.50 7.19
N ILE A 25 -7.99 8.37 7.08
CA ILE A 25 -8.63 7.48 6.12
C ILE A 25 -9.32 8.32 5.05
N GLY A 26 -8.85 8.20 3.79
CA GLY A 26 -9.51 8.75 2.61
C GLY A 26 -10.27 7.68 1.82
N ASP A 27 -10.99 8.08 0.78
CA ASP A 27 -11.63 7.14 -0.14
C ASP A 27 -10.59 6.46 -1.04
N LEU A 28 -10.67 5.13 -1.22
CA LEU A 28 -9.73 4.32 -2.03
C LEU A 28 -8.26 4.41 -1.62
N THR A 29 -8.01 4.80 -0.39
CA THR A 29 -6.65 4.84 0.13
C THR A 29 -6.25 3.48 0.70
N LYS A 30 -4.94 3.29 0.83
CA LYS A 30 -4.33 2.18 1.54
C LYS A 30 -4.92 2.01 2.95
N GLU A 31 -5.09 3.12 3.65
CA GLU A 31 -5.63 3.17 5.01
C GLU A 31 -7.08 2.69 5.08
N ALA A 32 -7.89 3.03 4.08
CA ALA A 32 -9.28 2.56 4.01
C ALA A 32 -9.36 1.03 3.86
N LEU A 33 -8.51 0.44 3.02
CA LEU A 33 -8.43 -1.01 2.85
C LEU A 33 -7.96 -1.70 4.13
N ILE A 34 -6.92 -1.14 4.79
CA ILE A 34 -6.40 -1.63 6.06
C ILE A 34 -7.49 -1.58 7.14
N TYR A 35 -8.20 -0.46 7.26
CA TYR A 35 -9.30 -0.31 8.22
C TYR A 35 -10.39 -1.34 7.97
N GLN A 36 -10.85 -1.48 6.73
CA GLN A 36 -11.88 -2.45 6.36
C GLN A 36 -11.47 -3.90 6.67
N GLY A 37 -10.22 -4.26 6.35
CA GLY A 37 -9.70 -5.59 6.63
C GLY A 37 -9.62 -5.88 8.12
N ALA A 38 -9.08 -4.95 8.90
CA ALA A 38 -8.98 -5.07 10.35
C ALA A 38 -10.36 -5.15 11.02
N PHE A 39 -11.29 -4.28 10.60
CA PHE A 39 -12.67 -4.28 11.11
C PHE A 39 -13.38 -5.61 10.81
N ARG A 40 -13.34 -6.09 9.55
CA ARG A 40 -13.97 -7.37 9.16
C ARG A 40 -13.38 -8.55 9.92
N ALA A 41 -12.05 -8.61 10.07
CA ALA A 41 -11.39 -9.67 10.78
C ALA A 41 -11.79 -9.69 12.26
N THR A 42 -11.75 -8.54 12.92
CA THR A 42 -12.06 -8.43 14.34
C THR A 42 -13.54 -8.71 14.63
N ASP A 43 -14.44 -8.22 13.79
CA ASP A 43 -15.88 -8.50 13.90
C ASP A 43 -16.17 -10.00 13.75
N SER A 44 -15.62 -10.64 12.71
CA SER A 44 -15.82 -12.07 12.45
C SER A 44 -15.26 -12.98 13.54
N LEU A 45 -14.19 -12.56 14.22
CA LEU A 45 -13.52 -13.32 15.28
C LEU A 45 -13.97 -12.94 16.68
N GLY A 46 -14.85 -11.95 16.83
CA GLY A 46 -15.32 -11.43 18.11
C GLY A 46 -14.21 -10.75 18.92
N LEU A 47 -13.22 -10.11 18.26
CA LEU A 47 -12.09 -9.44 18.88
C LEU A 47 -12.39 -7.96 19.11
N SER A 48 -11.68 -7.35 20.07
CA SER A 48 -11.71 -5.91 20.28
C SER A 48 -10.87 -5.21 19.22
N PHE A 49 -11.40 -4.14 18.60
CA PHE A 49 -10.72 -3.32 17.60
C PHE A 49 -10.53 -1.88 18.11
N CYS A 50 -9.32 -1.34 17.96
CA CYS A 50 -8.97 0.01 18.34
C CYS A 50 -8.13 0.69 17.26
N PRO A 51 -8.74 1.51 16.37
CA PRO A 51 -7.99 2.35 15.44
C PRO A 51 -7.47 3.59 16.15
N ILE A 52 -6.22 3.98 15.85
CA ILE A 52 -5.56 5.18 16.37
C ILE A 52 -5.08 6.02 15.19
N PHE A 53 -5.41 7.31 15.23
CA PHE A 53 -5.03 8.30 14.24
C PHE A 53 -4.14 9.34 14.90
N PRO A 54 -2.80 9.21 14.81
CA PRO A 54 -1.87 10.13 15.41
C PRO A 54 -1.88 11.49 14.70
N SER A 55 -1.47 12.54 15.40
CA SER A 55 -1.39 13.89 14.85
C SER A 55 -0.17 14.12 13.96
N SER A 56 0.85 13.26 14.08
CA SER A 56 2.09 13.28 13.30
C SER A 56 2.71 11.87 13.26
N PHE A 57 3.67 11.63 12.35
CA PHE A 57 4.44 10.37 12.35
C PHE A 57 5.19 10.17 13.66
N LYS A 58 5.76 11.23 14.22
CA LYS A 58 6.43 11.16 15.51
C LYS A 58 5.50 10.69 16.63
N ASP A 59 4.31 11.28 16.71
CA ASP A 59 3.26 10.87 17.66
C ASP A 59 2.84 9.41 17.45
N GLY A 60 2.75 8.97 16.18
CA GLY A 60 2.48 7.58 15.82
C GLY A 60 3.56 6.62 16.30
N VAL A 61 4.84 6.94 16.10
CA VAL A 61 5.97 6.13 16.60
C VAL A 61 5.98 6.06 18.11
N GLU A 62 5.84 7.21 18.78
CA GLU A 62 5.79 7.26 20.25
C GLU A 62 4.62 6.42 20.80
N THR A 63 3.46 6.48 20.13
CA THR A 63 2.28 5.66 20.44
C THR A 63 2.57 4.17 20.28
N LEU A 64 3.17 3.75 19.15
CA LEU A 64 3.52 2.35 18.90
C LEU A 64 4.48 1.81 19.97
N VAL A 65 5.54 2.55 20.29
CA VAL A 65 6.52 2.18 21.32
C VAL A 65 5.87 2.08 22.71
N GLN A 66 5.03 3.06 23.07
CA GLN A 66 4.31 3.03 24.35
C GLN A 66 3.34 1.85 24.46
N LEU A 67 2.63 1.54 23.38
CA LEU A 67 1.73 0.39 23.31
C LEU A 67 2.49 -0.92 23.50
N VAL A 68 3.64 -1.09 22.87
CA VAL A 68 4.47 -2.31 23.01
C VAL A 68 5.00 -2.42 24.45
N LYS A 69 5.51 -1.34 25.03
CA LYS A 69 6.03 -1.32 26.40
C LYS A 69 4.98 -1.49 27.48
N SER A 70 3.72 -1.12 27.20
CA SER A 70 2.65 -1.22 28.19
C SER A 70 2.23 -2.69 28.34
N ASP A 71 2.38 -3.26 29.52
CA ASP A 71 1.83 -4.58 29.82
C ASP A 71 0.36 -4.46 30.27
N VAL A 72 -0.51 -5.22 29.64
CA VAL A 72 -1.94 -5.30 30.00
C VAL A 72 -2.23 -6.72 30.46
N VAL A 73 -2.24 -6.91 31.75
CA VAL A 73 -2.45 -8.21 32.36
C VAL A 73 -3.74 -8.87 31.85
N GLY A 74 -3.59 -10.11 31.37
CA GLY A 74 -4.72 -10.94 30.90
C GLY A 74 -5.25 -10.60 29.52
N ARG A 75 -4.53 -9.78 28.71
CA ARG A 75 -4.88 -9.50 27.31
C ARG A 75 -3.76 -9.83 26.35
N LYS A 76 -4.09 -10.50 25.25
CA LYS A 76 -3.22 -10.60 24.09
C LYS A 76 -3.50 -9.43 23.13
N ARG A 77 -2.46 -8.82 22.60
CA ARG A 77 -2.57 -7.67 21.70
C ARG A 77 -1.79 -7.90 20.41
N LEU A 78 -2.42 -7.57 19.29
CA LEU A 78 -1.75 -7.36 18.02
C LEU A 78 -1.76 -5.85 17.75
N ILE A 79 -0.58 -5.24 17.75
CA ILE A 79 -0.39 -3.84 17.40
C ILE A 79 0.07 -3.81 15.95
N ILE A 80 -0.59 -3.04 15.11
CA ILE A 80 -0.31 -2.95 13.68
C ILE A 80 0.09 -1.53 13.35
N ALA A 81 1.31 -1.36 12.84
CA ALA A 81 1.76 -0.14 12.20
C ALA A 81 1.29 -0.17 10.73
N ALA A 82 0.34 0.69 10.40
CA ALA A 82 -0.41 0.62 9.15
C ALA A 82 0.28 1.28 7.96
N ASP A 83 1.59 1.49 8.02
CA ASP A 83 2.35 2.06 6.93
C ASP A 83 3.83 1.66 6.97
N TYR A 84 4.44 1.52 5.77
CA TYR A 84 5.88 1.23 5.59
C TYR A 84 6.77 2.34 6.15
N GLU A 85 6.29 3.57 6.23
CA GLU A 85 7.06 4.71 6.75
C GLU A 85 7.44 4.53 8.23
N TYR A 86 6.67 3.78 8.99
CA TYR A 86 7.02 3.42 10.36
C TYR A 86 8.24 2.50 10.47
N SER A 87 8.60 1.77 9.40
CA SER A 87 9.65 0.73 9.44
C SER A 87 11.00 1.25 9.92
N ALA A 88 11.47 2.40 9.42
CA ALA A 88 12.77 2.95 9.78
C ALA A 88 12.84 3.35 11.25
N TYR A 89 11.79 3.95 11.77
CA TYR A 89 11.68 4.39 13.17
C TYR A 89 11.57 3.20 14.13
N LEU A 90 10.76 2.20 13.75
CA LEU A 90 10.57 1.00 14.57
C LEU A 90 11.81 0.11 14.60
N ARG A 91 12.55 0.04 13.49
CA ARG A 91 13.88 -0.62 13.46
C ARG A 91 14.79 -0.02 14.51
N ARG A 92 14.92 1.30 14.51
CA ARG A 92 15.76 2.00 15.48
C ARG A 92 15.28 1.78 16.92
N ALA A 93 13.99 1.87 17.17
CA ALA A 93 13.43 1.63 18.51
C ALA A 93 13.69 0.19 18.99
N ALA A 94 13.65 -0.79 18.09
CA ALA A 94 13.97 -2.17 18.41
C ALA A 94 15.47 -2.39 18.68
N GLU A 95 16.37 -1.77 17.89
CA GLU A 95 17.81 -1.78 18.12
C GLU A 95 18.20 -1.12 19.46
N GLU A 96 17.46 -0.12 19.89
CA GLU A 96 17.59 0.55 21.19
C GLU A 96 16.96 -0.26 22.35
N GLY A 97 16.26 -1.37 22.07
CA GLY A 97 15.59 -2.22 23.05
C GLY A 97 14.24 -1.69 23.52
N ASP A 98 13.70 -0.72 22.81
CA ASP A 98 12.41 -0.09 23.11
C ASP A 98 11.20 -0.88 22.58
N VAL A 99 11.42 -1.78 21.62
CA VAL A 99 10.44 -2.71 21.08
C VAL A 99 10.95 -4.13 21.34
N VAL A 100 10.18 -4.92 22.07
CA VAL A 100 10.51 -6.31 22.41
C VAL A 100 9.29 -7.18 22.17
N ASP A 101 9.48 -8.30 21.46
CA ASP A 101 8.43 -9.30 21.28
C ASP A 101 8.07 -9.98 22.59
N SER A 102 6.78 -10.20 22.82
CA SER A 102 6.30 -10.89 24.00
C SER A 102 5.12 -11.81 23.68
N ASP A 103 4.83 -12.77 24.55
CA ASP A 103 3.68 -13.65 24.37
C ASP A 103 2.34 -12.92 24.42
N SER A 104 2.28 -11.79 25.12
CA SER A 104 1.07 -10.98 25.27
C SER A 104 0.91 -9.92 24.21
N THR A 105 2.00 -9.47 23.55
CA THR A 105 1.95 -8.36 22.61
C THR A 105 2.84 -8.63 21.40
N LYS A 106 2.27 -8.53 20.21
CA LYS A 106 2.98 -8.63 18.93
C LYS A 106 2.87 -7.31 18.18
N LEU A 107 3.99 -6.85 17.59
CA LEU A 107 4.02 -5.69 16.70
C LEU A 107 4.18 -6.16 15.26
N LEU A 108 3.19 -5.84 14.43
CA LEU A 108 3.18 -6.11 12.98
C LEU A 108 3.34 -4.80 12.21
N VAL A 109 4.30 -4.74 11.30
CA VAL A 109 4.45 -3.64 10.34
C VAL A 109 3.92 -4.09 8.99
N LEU A 110 3.01 -3.30 8.41
CA LEU A 110 2.49 -3.53 7.07
C LEU A 110 3.41 -2.88 6.04
N ASP A 111 3.64 -3.62 4.97
CA ASP A 111 4.34 -3.15 3.77
C ASP A 111 5.78 -2.66 4.03
N GLY A 112 6.32 -3.01 5.18
CA GLY A 112 7.68 -2.66 5.57
C GLY A 112 8.73 -3.65 5.06
N ASP A 113 9.91 -3.15 4.72
CA ASP A 113 11.10 -3.96 4.41
C ASP A 113 11.91 -4.34 5.66
N LEU A 114 11.29 -4.21 6.82
CA LEU A 114 11.92 -4.38 8.12
C LEU A 114 12.06 -5.87 8.48
N THR A 115 13.30 -6.28 8.74
CA THR A 115 13.61 -7.60 9.30
C THR A 115 14.25 -7.43 10.67
N HIS A 116 13.53 -7.73 11.75
CA HIS A 116 14.00 -7.68 13.13
C HIS A 116 13.34 -8.78 13.97
N PRO A 117 14.04 -9.46 14.90
CA PRO A 117 13.48 -10.58 15.67
C PRO A 117 12.26 -10.21 16.53
N ASP A 118 12.12 -8.96 16.91
CA ASP A 118 11.02 -8.47 17.76
C ASP A 118 9.86 -7.84 16.97
N ILE A 119 9.93 -7.80 15.63
CA ILE A 119 8.94 -7.14 14.79
C ILE A 119 8.46 -8.09 13.69
N TYR A 120 7.16 -8.32 13.63
CA TYR A 120 6.52 -9.06 12.56
C TYR A 120 6.32 -8.17 11.34
N THR A 121 6.44 -8.72 10.14
CA THR A 121 6.22 -7.96 8.91
C THR A 121 5.32 -8.70 7.94
N ALA A 122 4.39 -7.98 7.35
CA ALA A 122 3.58 -8.38 6.23
C ALA A 122 3.97 -7.50 5.04
N TYR A 123 4.72 -8.07 4.09
CA TYR A 123 5.24 -7.35 2.94
C TYR A 123 4.42 -7.66 1.70
N VAL A 124 4.02 -6.61 0.98
CA VAL A 124 3.31 -6.72 -0.29
C VAL A 124 4.24 -6.21 -1.39
N PRO A 125 4.87 -7.08 -2.19
CA PRO A 125 5.80 -6.69 -3.23
C PRO A 125 5.06 -5.98 -4.37
N PHE A 126 5.66 -4.94 -4.90
CA PHE A 126 5.01 -4.11 -5.91
C PHE A 126 5.71 -4.13 -7.28
N TYR A 127 6.92 -4.67 -7.35
CA TYR A 127 7.70 -4.72 -8.58
C TYR A 127 7.01 -5.49 -9.71
N GLY A 128 6.52 -6.70 -9.43
CA GLY A 128 5.91 -7.57 -10.44
C GLY A 128 4.66 -6.97 -11.08
N THR A 129 3.75 -6.45 -10.26
CA THR A 129 2.52 -5.80 -10.75
C THR A 129 2.83 -4.56 -11.56
N MET A 130 3.80 -3.75 -11.12
CA MET A 130 4.21 -2.55 -11.85
C MET A 130 4.98 -2.89 -13.12
N TYR A 131 5.78 -3.97 -13.16
CA TYR A 131 6.37 -4.48 -14.38
C TYR A 131 5.29 -4.87 -15.40
N LYS A 132 4.26 -5.58 -14.95
CA LYS A 132 3.10 -5.92 -15.77
C LYS A 132 2.40 -4.67 -16.30
N ALA A 133 2.17 -3.67 -15.43
CA ALA A 133 1.55 -2.40 -15.79
C ALA A 133 2.36 -1.62 -16.84
N GLY A 134 3.67 -1.51 -16.65
CA GLY A 134 4.57 -0.86 -17.61
C GLY A 134 4.56 -1.55 -18.98
N TYR A 135 4.59 -2.89 -18.99
CA TYR A 135 4.50 -3.65 -20.25
C TYR A 135 3.18 -3.38 -20.97
N VAL A 136 2.06 -3.40 -20.24
CA VAL A 136 0.74 -3.09 -20.80
C VAL A 136 0.69 -1.67 -21.35
N ALA A 137 1.19 -0.69 -20.60
CA ALA A 137 1.29 0.71 -21.06
C ALA A 137 2.09 0.84 -22.35
N SER A 138 3.19 0.10 -22.49
CA SER A 138 4.04 0.12 -23.69
C SER A 138 3.35 -0.39 -24.96
N LYS A 139 2.27 -1.15 -24.84
CA LYS A 139 1.46 -1.65 -25.96
C LYS A 139 0.33 -0.68 -26.36
N MET A 140 0.07 0.34 -25.57
CA MET A 140 -0.81 1.42 -25.96
C MET A 140 -0.10 2.29 -27.01
N THR A 141 -0.76 2.50 -28.15
CA THR A 141 -0.13 3.14 -29.34
C THR A 141 0.10 4.64 -29.15
N ASP A 142 -0.66 5.24 -28.27
CA ASP A 142 -0.68 6.67 -27.95
C ASP A 142 0.06 7.01 -26.65
N VAL A 143 0.83 6.07 -26.09
CA VAL A 143 1.66 6.30 -24.89
C VAL A 143 3.14 6.13 -25.23
N GLU A 144 3.88 7.23 -25.29
CA GLU A 144 5.34 7.28 -25.52
C GLU A 144 6.07 7.95 -24.36
N SER A 145 5.37 8.84 -23.62
CA SER A 145 5.92 9.61 -22.51
C SER A 145 5.14 9.37 -21.21
N VAL A 146 5.89 9.23 -20.10
CA VAL A 146 5.31 8.98 -18.77
C VAL A 146 5.90 9.94 -17.75
N LYS A 147 5.04 10.66 -17.05
CA LYS A 147 5.42 11.44 -15.87
C LYS A 147 5.24 10.58 -14.64
N ILE A 148 6.31 10.37 -13.88
CA ILE A 148 6.31 9.58 -12.65
C ILE A 148 6.45 10.51 -11.45
N TYR A 149 5.46 10.52 -10.58
CA TYR A 149 5.51 11.24 -9.31
C TYR A 149 5.77 10.24 -8.19
N ILE A 150 6.82 10.45 -7.41
CA ILE A 150 7.20 9.58 -6.30
C ILE A 150 7.28 10.34 -4.98
N ALA A 151 6.70 9.78 -3.93
CA ALA A 151 6.68 10.39 -2.60
C ALA A 151 8.09 10.44 -1.99
N ASN A 152 8.77 9.31 -1.96
CA ASN A 152 10.12 9.21 -1.41
C ASN A 152 10.84 7.97 -1.97
N SER A 153 11.89 8.19 -2.75
CA SER A 153 12.69 7.12 -3.37
C SER A 153 13.46 6.23 -2.39
N LYS A 154 13.54 6.60 -1.12
CA LYS A 154 14.19 5.78 -0.09
C LYS A 154 13.36 4.57 0.30
N TYR A 155 12.05 4.62 0.18
CA TYR A 155 11.19 3.49 0.49
C TYR A 155 11.24 2.42 -0.61
N ARG A 156 11.37 1.18 -0.19
CA ARG A 156 11.47 0.02 -1.08
C ARG A 156 10.25 -0.09 -1.98
N TYR A 157 9.07 0.02 -1.43
CA TYR A 157 7.80 -0.02 -2.15
C TYR A 157 7.77 0.97 -3.33
N ILE A 158 8.18 2.23 -3.09
CA ILE A 158 8.22 3.27 -4.13
C ILE A 158 9.26 2.96 -5.21
N ARG A 159 10.46 2.47 -4.81
CA ARG A 159 11.49 2.05 -5.78
C ARG A 159 11.00 0.90 -6.65
N GLU A 160 10.43 -0.12 -6.03
CA GLU A 160 9.87 -1.28 -6.75
C GLU A 160 8.81 -0.85 -7.75
N GLY A 161 7.90 0.04 -7.35
CA GLY A 161 6.86 0.56 -8.22
C GLY A 161 7.43 1.30 -9.43
N LYS A 162 8.36 2.22 -9.21
CA LYS A 162 9.01 2.98 -10.29
C LYS A 162 9.83 2.07 -11.21
N GLU A 163 10.73 1.27 -10.65
CA GLU A 163 11.64 0.42 -11.42
C GLU A 163 10.88 -0.65 -12.18
N GLY A 164 9.92 -1.32 -11.54
CA GLY A 164 9.07 -2.30 -12.20
C GLY A 164 8.35 -1.71 -13.41
N PHE A 165 7.72 -0.54 -13.27
CA PHE A 165 7.02 0.09 -14.37
C PHE A 165 7.95 0.45 -15.54
N ILE A 166 9.08 1.09 -15.26
CA ILE A 166 10.08 1.47 -16.29
C ILE A 166 10.63 0.21 -17.00
N ASP A 167 11.01 -0.81 -16.25
CA ASP A 167 11.54 -2.06 -16.81
C ASP A 167 10.51 -2.79 -17.67
N GLY A 168 9.27 -2.85 -17.20
CA GLY A 168 8.17 -3.44 -17.95
C GLY A 168 7.87 -2.68 -19.25
N PHE A 169 7.85 -1.36 -19.22
CA PHE A 169 7.64 -0.54 -20.40
C PHE A 169 8.76 -0.73 -21.42
N ASN A 170 10.00 -0.66 -20.98
CA ASN A 170 11.20 -0.81 -21.82
C ASN A 170 11.38 -2.25 -22.37
N GLN A 171 10.66 -3.24 -21.83
CA GLN A 171 10.63 -4.59 -22.39
C GLN A 171 10.10 -4.62 -23.83
N ASN A 172 9.24 -3.69 -24.22
CA ASN A 172 8.62 -3.63 -25.54
C ASN A 172 9.13 -2.47 -26.39
N LYS A 173 9.23 -1.28 -25.84
CA LYS A 173 9.71 -0.07 -26.53
C LYS A 173 10.42 0.86 -25.55
N GLU A 174 11.40 1.62 -26.04
CA GLU A 174 12.02 2.69 -25.25
C GLU A 174 11.00 3.82 -25.01
N GLY A 175 10.81 4.18 -23.74
CA GLY A 175 9.90 5.24 -23.31
C GLY A 175 10.65 6.48 -22.86
N TYR A 176 10.00 7.64 -22.93
CA TYR A 176 10.47 8.84 -22.28
C TYR A 176 9.86 8.93 -20.87
N PHE A 177 10.73 8.96 -19.84
CA PHE A 177 10.31 9.05 -18.45
C PHE A 177 10.84 10.32 -17.80
N ASP A 178 9.94 11.12 -17.25
CA ASP A 178 10.31 12.25 -16.40
C ASP A 178 9.87 11.93 -14.96
N VAL A 179 10.84 11.84 -14.05
CA VAL A 179 10.62 11.44 -12.66
C VAL A 179 10.69 12.65 -11.75
N TYR A 180 9.59 12.94 -11.08
CA TYR A 180 9.54 13.95 -10.04
C TYR A 180 9.57 13.31 -8.67
N ASP A 181 10.70 13.50 -7.95
CA ASP A 181 10.97 12.90 -6.63
C ASP A 181 10.82 13.95 -5.53
N PHE A 182 9.84 13.75 -4.65
CA PHE A 182 9.60 14.61 -3.49
C PHE A 182 10.55 14.37 -2.32
N SER A 183 11.39 13.31 -2.34
CA SER A 183 12.30 12.95 -1.25
C SER A 183 13.39 13.98 -0.93
N THR A 184 13.56 14.98 -1.79
CA THR A 184 14.45 16.13 -1.52
C THR A 184 13.84 17.13 -0.55
N ILE A 185 12.55 17.03 -0.26
CA ILE A 185 11.87 17.81 0.76
C ILE A 185 12.22 17.20 2.11
N ASN A 186 12.75 17.99 3.01
CA ASN A 186 13.45 17.63 4.25
C ASN A 186 12.76 16.49 5.03
N GLU A 187 13.49 15.41 5.31
CA GLU A 187 12.98 14.20 5.97
C GLU A 187 12.44 14.41 7.39
N ASP A 188 12.95 15.45 8.05
CA ASP A 188 12.49 15.83 9.39
C ASP A 188 11.18 16.63 9.36
N ASP A 189 10.71 17.04 8.18
CA ASP A 189 9.50 17.83 7.98
C ASP A 189 8.42 17.01 7.25
N THR A 190 7.93 15.96 7.91
CA THR A 190 6.78 15.17 7.43
C THR A 190 5.53 16.03 7.23
N GLU A 191 5.35 17.09 8.02
CA GLU A 191 4.27 18.05 7.84
C GLU A 191 4.50 18.96 6.62
N GLY A 192 5.76 19.34 6.36
CA GLY A 192 6.16 20.10 5.16
C GLY A 192 6.03 19.27 3.91
N PHE A 193 6.37 17.98 3.94
CA PHE A 193 6.10 17.03 2.84
C PHE A 193 4.61 16.98 2.53
N TYR A 194 3.76 16.83 3.53
CA TYR A 194 2.31 16.80 3.38
C TYR A 194 1.76 18.11 2.77
N LYS A 195 2.20 19.26 3.25
CA LYS A 195 1.77 20.57 2.75
C LYS A 195 2.26 20.84 1.34
N SER A 196 3.52 20.48 1.03
CA SER A 196 4.05 20.63 -0.33
C SER A 196 3.40 19.64 -1.30
N THR A 197 3.09 18.44 -0.86
CA THR A 197 2.34 17.45 -1.63
C THR A 197 0.93 17.97 -1.93
N LEU A 198 0.24 18.56 -0.97
CA LEU A 198 -1.07 19.19 -1.18
C LEU A 198 -0.99 20.38 -2.12
N ALA A 199 0.04 21.23 -2.04
CA ALA A 199 0.24 22.33 -2.99
C ALA A 199 0.47 21.80 -4.42
N TYR A 200 1.24 20.73 -4.58
CA TYR A 200 1.45 20.07 -5.86
C TYR A 200 0.21 19.40 -6.45
N ILE A 201 -0.76 18.98 -5.64
CA ILE A 201 -2.04 18.43 -6.13
C ILE A 201 -2.76 19.41 -7.07
N TYR A 202 -2.60 20.70 -6.86
CA TYR A 202 -3.24 21.72 -7.68
C TYR A 202 -2.47 22.05 -8.96
N ASP A 203 -1.14 22.02 -8.92
CA ASP A 203 -0.27 22.43 -10.04
C ASP A 203 0.25 21.24 -10.87
N ALA A 204 0.45 20.07 -10.24
CA ALA A 204 0.99 18.89 -10.91
C ALA A 204 0.13 18.37 -12.07
N PRO A 205 -1.22 18.33 -11.98
CA PRO A 205 -2.06 17.90 -13.09
C PRO A 205 -1.86 18.75 -14.35
N GLU A 206 -1.81 20.08 -14.24
CA GLU A 206 -1.58 20.98 -15.39
C GLU A 206 -0.20 20.74 -16.03
N CYS A 207 0.84 20.53 -15.19
CA CYS A 207 2.18 20.21 -15.70
C CYS A 207 2.26 18.84 -16.37
N SER A 208 1.29 17.97 -16.14
CA SER A 208 1.25 16.60 -16.68
C SER A 208 0.56 16.50 -18.04
N GLU A 209 -0.12 17.56 -18.52
CA GLU A 209 -0.73 17.59 -19.86
C GLU A 209 0.28 17.43 -21.02
N PHE A 210 1.57 17.60 -20.75
CA PHE A 210 2.64 17.38 -21.72
C PHE A 210 3.09 15.92 -21.84
N TYR A 211 2.46 15.01 -21.08
CA TYR A 211 2.77 13.60 -21.03
C TYR A 211 1.54 12.77 -21.36
N ASP A 212 1.77 11.63 -22.03
CA ASP A 212 0.68 10.74 -22.41
C ASP A 212 0.10 9.97 -21.22
N MET A 213 0.95 9.72 -20.21
CA MET A 213 0.55 8.97 -19.03
C MET A 213 1.21 9.51 -17.76
N VAL A 214 0.50 9.38 -16.63
CA VAL A 214 0.99 9.71 -15.28
C VAL A 214 1.00 8.45 -14.41
N LEU A 215 2.14 8.18 -13.76
CA LEU A 215 2.29 7.18 -12.71
C LEU A 215 2.43 7.87 -11.35
N PRO A 216 1.38 7.93 -10.52
CA PRO A 216 1.38 8.65 -9.25
C PRO A 216 1.72 7.72 -8.06
N LEU A 217 3.01 7.47 -7.82
CA LEU A 217 3.50 6.74 -6.63
C LEU A 217 3.65 7.70 -5.43
N CYS A 218 2.60 8.42 -5.12
CA CYS A 218 2.62 9.52 -4.14
C CYS A 218 1.36 9.56 -3.24
N GLY A 219 0.82 8.39 -2.90
CA GLY A 219 -0.29 8.26 -1.95
C GLY A 219 -1.55 8.99 -2.41
N GLU A 220 -2.20 9.69 -1.49
CA GLU A 220 -3.49 10.36 -1.75
C GLU A 220 -3.46 11.45 -2.84
N THR A 221 -2.28 11.91 -3.25
CA THR A 221 -2.13 12.88 -4.34
C THR A 221 -2.64 12.36 -5.68
N VAL A 222 -2.78 11.06 -5.84
CA VAL A 222 -3.43 10.44 -7.01
C VAL A 222 -4.82 11.03 -7.27
N MET A 223 -5.55 11.40 -6.23
CA MET A 223 -6.90 11.99 -6.36
C MET A 223 -6.91 13.31 -7.12
N GLY A 224 -5.82 14.09 -7.06
CA GLY A 224 -5.65 15.31 -7.85
C GLY A 224 -5.61 15.01 -9.35
N PHE A 225 -4.85 13.98 -9.77
CA PHE A 225 -4.77 13.55 -11.17
C PHE A 225 -6.10 12.98 -11.68
N LEU A 226 -6.77 12.15 -10.87
CA LEU A 226 -8.07 11.57 -11.22
C LEU A 226 -9.16 12.64 -11.37
N ARG A 227 -9.16 13.64 -10.49
CA ARG A 227 -10.08 14.75 -10.58
C ARG A 227 -9.83 15.56 -11.85
N TYR A 228 -8.57 15.89 -12.14
CA TYR A 228 -8.20 16.65 -13.33
C TYR A 228 -8.57 15.90 -14.61
N SER A 229 -8.20 14.63 -14.76
CA SER A 229 -8.56 13.83 -15.94
C SER A 229 -10.07 13.68 -16.13
N ARG A 230 -10.85 13.67 -15.05
CA ARG A 230 -12.32 13.68 -15.12
C ARG A 230 -12.87 15.01 -15.60
N GLU A 231 -12.26 16.14 -15.17
CA GLU A 231 -12.66 17.50 -15.58
C GLU A 231 -12.19 17.80 -17.02
N TYR A 232 -11.07 17.23 -17.44
CA TYR A 232 -10.44 17.39 -18.76
C TYR A 232 -10.14 16.02 -19.39
N PRO A 233 -11.16 15.28 -19.85
CA PRO A 233 -10.97 13.94 -20.39
C PRO A 233 -10.04 13.93 -21.60
N GLY A 234 -9.13 12.96 -21.66
CA GLY A 234 -8.15 12.82 -22.74
C GLY A 234 -6.90 13.70 -22.60
N SER A 235 -6.71 14.40 -21.48
CA SER A 235 -5.47 15.15 -21.24
C SER A 235 -4.28 14.21 -21.08
N PHE A 236 -4.42 13.15 -20.29
CA PHE A 236 -3.45 12.09 -20.08
C PHE A 236 -4.10 10.87 -19.43
N TYR A 237 -3.50 9.70 -19.60
CA TYR A 237 -3.88 8.52 -18.82
C TYR A 237 -3.30 8.55 -17.40
N THR A 238 -4.05 8.05 -16.43
CA THR A 238 -3.56 7.91 -15.05
C THR A 238 -3.49 6.43 -14.68
N VAL A 239 -2.34 5.97 -14.22
CA VAL A 239 -2.22 4.62 -13.64
C VAL A 239 -2.88 4.61 -12.27
N GLY A 240 -3.85 3.72 -12.07
CA GLY A 240 -4.41 3.48 -10.73
C GLY A 240 -3.39 2.75 -9.84
N VAL A 241 -3.25 3.19 -8.58
CA VAL A 241 -2.31 2.62 -7.61
C VAL A 241 -3.05 2.28 -6.33
N THR A 242 -2.75 1.13 -5.75
CA THR A 242 -3.31 0.58 -4.50
C THR A 242 -4.74 0.03 -4.63
N ALA A 243 -5.65 0.73 -5.31
CA ALA A 243 -7.04 0.30 -5.49
C ALA A 243 -7.48 0.44 -6.96
N ASP A 244 -8.60 -0.18 -7.33
CA ASP A 244 -9.21 0.05 -8.65
C ASP A 244 -9.77 1.48 -8.71
N MET A 245 -9.13 2.31 -9.52
CA MET A 245 -9.46 3.73 -9.69
C MET A 245 -10.26 4.02 -10.96
N SER A 246 -10.60 2.99 -11.74
CA SER A 246 -11.30 3.14 -13.03
C SER A 246 -12.68 3.79 -12.92
N ALA A 247 -13.32 3.68 -11.75
CA ALA A 247 -14.61 4.32 -11.49
C ALA A 247 -14.53 5.86 -11.37
N TYR A 248 -13.33 6.43 -11.17
CA TYR A 248 -13.14 7.87 -10.99
C TYR A 248 -12.92 8.63 -12.30
N SER A 249 -12.29 7.99 -13.27
CA SER A 249 -12.06 8.58 -14.59
C SER A 249 -11.99 7.52 -15.67
N SER A 250 -12.53 7.83 -16.85
CA SER A 250 -12.38 7.00 -18.06
C SER A 250 -10.94 6.90 -18.55
N ASP A 251 -10.07 7.82 -18.12
CA ASP A 251 -8.66 7.87 -18.49
C ASP A 251 -7.76 7.05 -17.54
N VAL A 252 -8.36 6.13 -16.77
CA VAL A 252 -7.65 5.09 -16.01
C VAL A 252 -7.74 3.77 -16.78
N PRO A 253 -6.71 3.42 -17.59
CA PRO A 253 -6.76 2.22 -18.44
C PRO A 253 -6.54 0.93 -17.64
N PHE A 254 -5.90 1.02 -16.50
CA PHE A 254 -5.65 -0.08 -15.55
C PHE A 254 -5.26 0.45 -14.18
N SER A 255 -5.41 -0.41 -13.17
CA SER A 255 -5.03 -0.14 -11.79
C SER A 255 -4.21 -1.29 -11.20
N CYS A 256 -3.11 -0.97 -10.51
CA CYS A 256 -2.35 -1.90 -9.70
C CYS A 256 -3.01 -1.99 -8.31
N VAL A 257 -3.72 -3.09 -8.05
CA VAL A 257 -4.55 -3.26 -6.86
C VAL A 257 -3.83 -4.14 -5.84
N GLU A 258 -3.74 -3.66 -4.62
CA GLU A 258 -3.23 -4.39 -3.46
C GLU A 258 -4.41 -4.78 -2.56
N HIS A 259 -4.59 -6.06 -2.32
CA HIS A 259 -5.66 -6.56 -1.44
C HIS A 259 -5.29 -6.47 0.04
N LEU A 260 -4.91 -5.27 0.50
CA LEU A 260 -4.50 -5.03 1.89
C LEU A 260 -5.57 -5.40 2.91
N ASP A 261 -6.83 -5.27 2.55
CA ASP A 261 -7.95 -5.71 3.36
C ASP A 261 -7.91 -7.24 3.61
N ARG A 262 -7.58 -8.03 2.58
CA ARG A 262 -7.42 -9.48 2.69
C ARG A 262 -6.14 -9.85 3.44
N VAL A 263 -5.05 -9.11 3.23
CA VAL A 263 -3.78 -9.28 3.97
C VAL A 263 -4.03 -9.14 5.47
N LEU A 264 -4.75 -8.08 5.88
CA LEU A 264 -5.10 -7.85 7.29
C LEU A 264 -5.96 -8.99 7.86
N VAL A 265 -6.98 -9.42 7.11
CA VAL A 265 -7.81 -10.57 7.53
C VAL A 265 -6.95 -11.80 7.75
N SER A 266 -5.99 -12.08 6.85
CA SER A 266 -5.06 -13.21 6.99
C SER A 266 -4.18 -13.07 8.23
N CYS A 267 -3.49 -11.93 8.40
CA CYS A 267 -2.58 -11.70 9.53
C CYS A 267 -3.31 -11.77 10.89
N ILE A 268 -4.46 -11.12 11.03
CA ILE A 268 -5.24 -11.11 12.28
C ILE A 268 -5.78 -12.51 12.58
N THR A 269 -6.24 -13.24 11.56
CA THR A 269 -6.72 -14.62 11.71
C THR A 269 -5.58 -15.54 12.16
N ASP A 270 -4.40 -15.43 11.55
CA ASP A 270 -3.26 -16.26 11.92
C ASP A 270 -2.74 -15.92 13.32
N TRP A 271 -2.71 -14.63 13.68
CA TRP A 271 -2.39 -14.22 15.04
C TRP A 271 -3.39 -14.79 16.07
N SER A 272 -4.69 -14.71 15.80
CA SER A 272 -5.72 -15.21 16.72
C SER A 272 -5.62 -16.74 16.97
N LYS A 273 -4.93 -17.44 16.07
CA LYS A 273 -4.67 -18.90 16.13
C LYS A 273 -3.22 -19.21 16.51
N GLU A 274 -2.45 -18.21 16.96
CA GLU A 274 -1.03 -18.36 17.34
C GLU A 274 -0.14 -18.89 16.19
N ARG A 275 -0.44 -18.50 14.94
CA ARG A 275 0.27 -18.95 13.73
C ARG A 275 0.83 -17.79 12.92
N LEU A 276 0.80 -16.57 13.46
CA LEU A 276 1.34 -15.40 12.75
C LEU A 276 2.80 -15.66 12.38
N ALA A 277 3.10 -15.66 11.09
CA ALA A 277 4.46 -15.77 10.60
C ALA A 277 5.23 -14.50 10.92
N HIS A 278 6.48 -14.64 11.35
CA HIS A 278 7.32 -13.49 11.72
C HIS A 278 7.57 -12.56 10.52
N HIS A 279 7.76 -13.14 9.35
CA HIS A 279 7.84 -12.41 8.08
C HIS A 279 7.04 -13.18 7.03
N ARG A 280 6.13 -12.49 6.35
CA ARG A 280 5.35 -13.06 5.25
C ARG A 280 5.24 -12.09 4.10
N THR A 281 5.51 -12.59 2.90
CA THR A 281 5.27 -11.89 1.62
C THR A 281 3.90 -12.28 1.06
N PHE A 282 3.21 -11.32 0.50
CA PHE A 282 1.89 -11.45 -0.10
C PHE A 282 1.96 -11.02 -1.57
N GLY A 283 2.42 -11.91 -2.44
CA GLY A 283 2.76 -11.61 -3.83
C GLY A 283 1.65 -11.86 -4.85
N MET A 284 2.00 -11.57 -6.11
CA MET A 284 1.13 -11.75 -7.28
C MET A 284 0.75 -13.21 -7.52
N ASP A 285 1.63 -14.17 -7.23
CA ASP A 285 1.42 -15.59 -7.46
C ASP A 285 0.27 -16.17 -6.62
N GLU A 286 0.02 -15.59 -5.45
CA GLU A 286 -1.11 -15.93 -4.59
C GLU A 286 -2.32 -15.00 -4.80
N GLY A 287 -2.24 -14.04 -5.71
CA GLY A 287 -3.33 -13.10 -6.02
C GLY A 287 -3.58 -12.04 -4.94
N TRP A 288 -2.52 -11.63 -4.21
CA TRP A 288 -2.61 -10.54 -3.25
C TRP A 288 -2.38 -9.16 -3.87
N VAL A 289 -1.74 -9.15 -5.04
CA VAL A 289 -1.56 -7.97 -5.86
C VAL A 289 -1.93 -8.32 -7.29
N GLU A 290 -2.68 -7.47 -7.96
CA GLU A 290 -3.11 -7.72 -9.34
C GLU A 290 -3.21 -6.44 -10.17
N LEU A 291 -3.10 -6.61 -11.49
CA LEU A 291 -3.42 -5.56 -12.45
C LEU A 291 -4.88 -5.72 -12.89
N VAL A 292 -5.72 -4.78 -12.48
CA VAL A 292 -7.13 -4.70 -12.84
C VAL A 292 -7.30 -3.82 -14.07
N ILE A 293 -7.96 -4.34 -15.09
CA ILE A 293 -8.25 -3.65 -16.35
C ILE A 293 -9.77 -3.50 -16.46
N PRO A 294 -10.30 -2.26 -16.54
CA PRO A 294 -11.74 -2.05 -16.65
C PRO A 294 -12.29 -2.52 -17.99
N GLU A 295 -13.57 -2.82 -18.04
CA GLU A 295 -14.25 -3.39 -19.22
C GLU A 295 -14.01 -2.57 -20.49
N SER A 296 -13.95 -1.23 -20.38
CA SER A 296 -13.69 -0.32 -21.51
C SER A 296 -12.36 -0.57 -22.22
N TYR A 297 -11.35 -1.08 -21.53
CA TYR A 297 -10.02 -1.37 -22.05
C TYR A 297 -9.73 -2.88 -22.16
N SER A 298 -10.61 -3.73 -21.63
CA SER A 298 -10.36 -5.17 -21.48
C SER A 298 -10.07 -5.87 -22.81
N SER A 299 -10.82 -5.59 -23.86
CA SER A 299 -10.60 -6.22 -25.17
C SER A 299 -9.22 -5.95 -25.78
N MET A 300 -8.63 -4.79 -25.45
CA MET A 300 -7.31 -4.38 -25.96
C MET A 300 -6.18 -4.79 -25.03
N LEU A 301 -6.33 -4.60 -23.72
CA LEU A 301 -5.22 -4.70 -22.77
C LEU A 301 -5.17 -6.04 -22.03
N GLN A 302 -6.30 -6.75 -21.84
CA GLN A 302 -6.28 -8.02 -21.10
C GLN A 302 -5.41 -9.10 -21.76
N PRO A 303 -5.43 -9.31 -23.09
CA PRO A 303 -4.54 -10.28 -23.73
C PRO A 303 -3.06 -9.96 -23.52
N VAL A 304 -2.71 -8.67 -23.53
CA VAL A 304 -1.34 -8.18 -23.27
C VAL A 304 -0.92 -8.45 -21.81
N ALA A 305 -1.84 -8.19 -20.88
CA ALA A 305 -1.60 -8.42 -19.47
C ALA A 305 -1.41 -9.91 -19.15
N ASP A 306 -2.15 -10.79 -19.84
CA ASP A 306 -2.05 -12.24 -19.67
C ASP A 306 -0.73 -12.77 -20.25
N GLU A 307 -0.28 -12.24 -21.40
CA GLU A 307 1.00 -12.60 -22.05
C GLU A 307 2.20 -12.44 -21.09
N ILE A 308 2.26 -11.36 -20.35
CA ILE A 308 3.41 -11.00 -19.50
C ILE A 308 3.31 -11.52 -18.05
N HIS A 309 2.16 -12.03 -17.64
CA HIS A 309 1.85 -12.34 -16.23
C HIS A 309 2.86 -13.31 -15.58
N ALA A 310 3.17 -14.44 -16.24
CA ALA A 310 4.12 -15.41 -15.70
C ALA A 310 5.55 -14.84 -15.54
N GLN A 311 5.95 -13.94 -16.44
CA GLN A 311 7.24 -13.27 -16.35
C GLN A 311 7.25 -12.26 -15.20
N ALA A 312 6.18 -11.52 -14.99
CA ALA A 312 6.04 -10.56 -13.90
C ALA A 312 6.19 -11.25 -12.54
N ILE A 313 5.48 -12.36 -12.29
CA ILE A 313 5.62 -13.18 -11.08
C ILE A 313 7.08 -13.64 -10.87
N LYS A 314 7.72 -14.14 -11.93
CA LYS A 314 9.12 -14.61 -11.84
C LYS A 314 10.09 -13.48 -11.49
N LEU A 315 9.86 -12.27 -12.00
CA LEU A 315 10.71 -11.11 -11.74
C LEU A 315 10.49 -10.57 -10.32
N GLU A 316 9.24 -10.53 -9.84
CA GLU A 316 8.92 -10.21 -8.46
C GLU A 316 9.71 -11.06 -7.48
N GLY A 317 9.65 -12.39 -7.61
CA GLY A 317 10.40 -13.30 -6.74
C GLY A 317 11.94 -13.24 -6.88
N ARG A 318 12.48 -12.57 -7.90
CA ARG A 318 13.92 -12.27 -8.02
C ARG A 318 14.31 -10.96 -7.34
N TYR A 319 13.43 -9.98 -7.41
CA TYR A 319 13.65 -8.66 -6.81
C TYR A 319 13.61 -8.73 -5.28
N GLU A 320 12.90 -9.69 -4.73
CA GLU A 320 12.81 -9.94 -3.28
C GLU A 320 14.11 -10.49 -2.66
N LYS A 321 15.04 -11.03 -3.45
CA LYS A 321 16.32 -11.62 -3.01
C LYS A 321 17.46 -10.60 -3.00
#